data_68e522602e18dde60d70aadc03599a7e
#
_entry.id   68e522602e18dde60d70aadc03599a7e
#
_cell.length_a   1.000
_cell.length_b   1.000
_cell.length_c   1.000
_cell.angle_alpha   90.00
_cell.angle_beta   90.00
_cell.angle_gamma   90.00
#
_symmetry.space_group_name_H-M   'P 1'
#
loop_
_entity.id
_entity.type
_entity.pdbx_description
1 polymer ?
#
loop_
_entity_poly.entity_id
_entity_poly.type
_entity_poly.pdbx_seq_one_letter_code
_entity_poly.pdbx_strand_id
1 'polypeptide(L)'
;MITLCVVSAIGAVICSNTIGGGLLALLKFHANTDTLPMLALLGTLAQGICYIIKPEYFSVDKADFGTNLYLFFPVALFILLFNLIGKVLVILRIQNNFKLVSSEKLKHAAVFLKDRNLLREISRGLSMEEYTIAYPETSPFLSNFLDNSYSEDHAEHMSRILAPVCLLAGIILSVLSYLFNKDVAEAVSTFTAIMCVSAPMTSTIAANLPLYRMSAKLIPAGAMVSGYSAVDAFSRTEAVVLDAKDLFRPSDIILHGIKPFDKSPIDSVILD
;
A
#
# COMPACT_ATOMS: atom_id res chain seq x y z
N MET A 1 -15.89 -15.24 -27.46
CA MET A 1 -14.54 -14.70 -27.63
C MET A 1 -14.53 -13.20 -27.94
N ILE A 2 -15.19 -12.75 -29.00
CA ILE A 2 -15.32 -11.30 -29.33
C ILE A 2 -15.83 -10.51 -28.13
N THR A 3 -16.80 -11.04 -27.40
CA THR A 3 -17.32 -10.41 -26.17
C THR A 3 -16.25 -10.22 -25.09
N LEU A 4 -15.34 -11.19 -24.90
CA LEU A 4 -14.25 -11.08 -23.93
C LEU A 4 -13.22 -10.01 -24.35
N CYS A 5 -12.89 -9.94 -25.63
CA CYS A 5 -12.02 -8.89 -26.17
C CYS A 5 -12.66 -7.50 -25.99
N VAL A 6 -13.96 -7.36 -26.24
CA VAL A 6 -14.69 -6.11 -26.05
C VAL A 6 -14.73 -5.71 -24.57
N VAL A 7 -15.03 -6.65 -23.67
CA VAL A 7 -15.03 -6.40 -22.23
C VAL A 7 -13.65 -6.00 -21.73
N SER A 8 -12.58 -6.64 -22.22
CA SER A 8 -11.20 -6.28 -21.87
C SER A 8 -10.80 -4.91 -22.41
N ALA A 9 -11.25 -4.57 -23.62
CA ALA A 9 -11.03 -3.24 -24.19
C ALA A 9 -11.78 -2.16 -23.38
N ILE A 10 -13.01 -2.41 -22.98
CA ILE A 10 -13.76 -1.52 -22.08
C ILE A 10 -13.05 -1.39 -20.73
N GLY A 11 -12.60 -2.50 -20.14
CA GLY A 11 -11.78 -2.50 -18.92
C GLY A 11 -10.50 -1.66 -19.07
N ALA A 12 -9.85 -1.74 -20.22
CA ALA A 12 -8.68 -0.91 -20.54
C ALA A 12 -9.01 0.59 -20.55
N VAL A 13 -10.13 0.97 -21.14
CA VAL A 13 -10.56 2.37 -21.18
C VAL A 13 -10.90 2.89 -19.77
N ILE A 14 -11.64 2.12 -18.99
CA ILE A 14 -11.99 2.46 -17.60
C ILE A 14 -10.72 2.59 -16.74
N CYS A 15 -9.77 1.68 -16.89
CA CYS A 15 -8.51 1.67 -16.15
C CYS A 15 -7.37 2.41 -16.88
N SER A 16 -7.67 3.39 -17.73
CA SER A 16 -6.66 4.13 -18.53
C SER A 16 -5.56 4.75 -17.67
N ASN A 17 -5.90 5.24 -16.47
CA ASN A 17 -4.91 5.77 -15.51
C ASN A 17 -3.93 4.69 -15.02
N THR A 18 -4.40 3.46 -14.79
CA THR A 18 -3.56 2.32 -14.42
C THR A 18 -2.63 1.94 -15.58
N ILE A 19 -3.16 1.93 -16.81
CA ILE A 19 -2.36 1.61 -17.99
C ILE A 19 -1.31 2.70 -18.25
N GLY A 20 -1.72 3.97 -18.22
CA GLY A 20 -0.82 5.11 -18.39
C GLY A 20 0.23 5.18 -17.29
N GLY A 21 -0.16 4.99 -16.03
CA GLY A 21 0.74 4.97 -14.89
C GLY A 21 1.74 3.82 -14.96
N GLY A 22 1.30 2.60 -15.28
CA GLY A 22 2.17 1.44 -15.45
C GLY A 22 3.16 1.59 -16.61
N LEU A 23 2.71 2.13 -17.75
CA LEU A 23 3.55 2.38 -18.92
C LEU A 23 4.61 3.45 -18.64
N LEU A 24 4.22 4.57 -18.04
CA LEU A 24 5.15 5.63 -17.67
C LEU A 24 6.18 5.17 -16.62
N ALA A 25 5.75 4.35 -15.66
CA ALA A 25 6.61 3.76 -14.65
C ALA A 25 7.64 2.82 -15.29
N LEU A 26 7.22 2.01 -16.25
CA LEU A 26 8.10 1.11 -16.99
C LEU A 26 9.14 1.88 -17.81
N LEU A 27 8.71 2.93 -18.54
CA LEU A 27 9.59 3.78 -19.34
C LEU A 27 10.61 4.56 -18.50
N LYS A 28 10.26 4.92 -17.28
CA LYS A 28 11.15 5.57 -16.32
C LYS A 28 12.03 4.61 -15.54
N PHE A 29 11.99 3.32 -15.82
CA PHE A 29 12.67 2.27 -15.03
C PHE A 29 12.32 2.30 -13.53
N HIS A 30 11.11 2.75 -13.23
CA HIS A 30 10.60 2.89 -11.86
C HIS A 30 9.25 2.17 -11.76
N ALA A 31 9.29 0.84 -11.93
CA ALA A 31 8.09 0.02 -11.94
C ALA A 31 7.28 0.21 -10.64
N ASN A 32 5.96 0.19 -10.78
CA ASN A 32 5.00 0.36 -9.69
C ASN A 32 3.97 -0.78 -9.69
N THR A 33 3.02 -0.73 -8.78
CA THR A 33 1.95 -1.73 -8.65
C THR A 33 1.05 -1.84 -9.89
N ASP A 34 1.07 -0.86 -10.80
CA ASP A 34 0.30 -0.85 -12.04
C ASP A 34 1.00 -1.55 -13.19
N THR A 35 2.33 -1.73 -13.11
CA THR A 35 3.15 -2.21 -14.23
C THR A 35 2.78 -3.63 -14.66
N LEU A 36 2.69 -4.58 -13.71
CA LEU A 36 2.30 -5.97 -14.02
C LEU A 36 0.84 -6.11 -14.47
N PRO A 37 -0.15 -5.48 -13.82
CA PRO A 37 -1.53 -5.44 -14.31
C PRO A 37 -1.65 -4.90 -15.74
N MET A 38 -0.93 -3.85 -16.06
CA MET A 38 -0.88 -3.28 -17.40
C MET A 38 -0.29 -4.27 -18.42
N LEU A 39 0.84 -4.92 -18.11
CA LEU A 39 1.47 -5.92 -18.97
C LEU A 39 0.58 -7.15 -19.17
N ALA A 40 -0.10 -7.62 -18.14
CA ALA A 40 -1.06 -8.71 -18.22
C ALA A 40 -2.22 -8.36 -19.16
N LEU A 41 -2.77 -7.15 -19.05
CA LEU A 41 -3.84 -6.69 -19.93
C LEU A 41 -3.38 -6.54 -21.38
N LEU A 42 -2.25 -5.91 -21.63
CA LEU A 42 -1.69 -5.76 -22.98
C LEU A 42 -1.38 -7.13 -23.61
N GLY A 43 -0.84 -8.06 -22.82
CA GLY A 43 -0.62 -9.44 -23.26
C GLY A 43 -1.92 -10.14 -23.66
N THR A 44 -2.98 -10.01 -22.87
CA THR A 44 -4.29 -10.61 -23.22
C THR A 44 -4.92 -9.98 -24.44
N LEU A 45 -4.78 -8.67 -24.64
CA LEU A 45 -5.24 -8.00 -25.87
C LEU A 45 -4.46 -8.50 -27.10
N ALA A 46 -3.14 -8.63 -26.97
CA ALA A 46 -2.30 -9.21 -28.04
C ALA A 46 -2.71 -10.66 -28.34
N GLN A 47 -2.98 -11.47 -27.29
CA GLN A 47 -3.50 -12.83 -27.44
C GLN A 47 -4.86 -12.86 -28.16
N GLY A 48 -5.73 -11.88 -27.88
CA GLY A 48 -7.01 -11.72 -28.59
C GLY A 48 -6.83 -11.44 -30.07
N ILE A 49 -5.84 -10.63 -30.44
CA ILE A 49 -5.49 -10.38 -31.86
C ILE A 49 -4.99 -11.67 -32.52
N CYS A 50 -4.10 -12.42 -31.83
CA CYS A 50 -3.64 -13.71 -32.33
C CYS A 50 -4.80 -14.69 -32.54
N TYR A 51 -5.79 -14.70 -31.64
CA TYR A 51 -7.00 -15.51 -31.82
C TYR A 51 -7.82 -15.14 -33.03
N ILE A 52 -7.96 -13.86 -33.36
CA ILE A 52 -8.70 -13.40 -34.54
C ILE A 52 -7.98 -13.85 -35.83
N ILE A 53 -6.65 -13.83 -35.82
CA ILE A 53 -5.83 -14.20 -36.98
C ILE A 53 -5.76 -15.72 -37.15
N LYS A 54 -5.61 -16.47 -36.08
CA LYS A 54 -5.42 -17.93 -36.06
C LYS A 54 -6.32 -18.61 -35.02
N PRO A 55 -7.63 -18.71 -35.25
CA PRO A 55 -8.56 -19.28 -34.26
C PRO A 55 -8.32 -20.76 -33.98
N GLU A 56 -7.68 -21.47 -34.92
CA GLU A 56 -7.45 -22.93 -34.84
C GLU A 56 -6.59 -23.33 -33.62
N TYR A 57 -5.68 -22.46 -33.15
CA TYR A 57 -4.82 -22.74 -31.99
C TYR A 57 -5.54 -22.67 -30.66
N PHE A 58 -6.69 -22.03 -30.62
CA PHE A 58 -7.48 -21.77 -29.41
C PHE A 58 -8.78 -22.57 -29.35
N SER A 59 -9.07 -23.46 -30.34
CA SER A 59 -10.30 -24.22 -30.36
C SER A 59 -10.23 -25.45 -29.46
N VAL A 60 -11.28 -25.63 -28.64
CA VAL A 60 -11.40 -26.72 -27.63
C VAL A 60 -11.76 -28.07 -28.31
N ASP A 61 -12.10 -28.07 -29.60
CA ASP A 61 -12.73 -29.22 -30.29
C ASP A 61 -11.74 -30.29 -30.78
N LYS A 62 -10.44 -30.10 -30.64
CA LYS A 62 -9.48 -31.15 -30.97
C LYS A 62 -8.97 -31.83 -29.68
N ALA A 63 -9.35 -33.09 -29.56
CA ALA A 63 -8.98 -33.98 -28.44
C ALA A 63 -7.48 -34.31 -28.31
N ASP A 64 -6.61 -33.49 -28.88
CA ASP A 64 -5.16 -33.62 -28.74
C ASP A 64 -4.70 -32.79 -27.55
N PHE A 65 -4.28 -33.47 -26.51
CA PHE A 65 -3.82 -32.94 -25.20
C PHE A 65 -2.61 -31.99 -25.27
N GLY A 66 -2.18 -31.53 -26.44
CA GLY A 66 -0.92 -30.78 -26.60
C GLY A 66 -1.01 -29.40 -27.26
N THR A 67 -2.13 -28.96 -27.82
CA THR A 67 -2.16 -27.79 -28.72
C THR A 67 -3.17 -26.70 -28.40
N ASN A 68 -3.91 -26.81 -27.29
CA ASN A 68 -4.91 -25.80 -26.93
C ASN A 68 -4.29 -24.70 -26.08
N LEU A 69 -4.16 -23.51 -26.65
CA LEU A 69 -3.74 -22.32 -25.93
C LEU A 69 -4.89 -21.78 -25.06
N TYR A 70 -4.60 -21.52 -23.79
CA TYR A 70 -5.57 -20.94 -22.86
C TYR A 70 -5.64 -19.42 -23.02
N LEU A 71 -6.85 -18.87 -22.87
CA LEU A 71 -7.07 -17.43 -22.90
C LEU A 71 -7.13 -16.86 -21.49
N PHE A 72 -6.29 -15.86 -21.23
CA PHE A 72 -6.10 -15.31 -19.89
C PHE A 72 -6.95 -14.04 -19.62
N PHE A 73 -7.92 -13.71 -20.48
CA PHE A 73 -8.79 -12.54 -20.30
C PHE A 73 -9.45 -12.44 -18.93
N PRO A 74 -10.08 -13.50 -18.39
CA PRO A 74 -10.69 -13.39 -17.05
C PRO A 74 -9.67 -13.08 -15.97
N VAL A 75 -8.48 -13.68 -16.04
CA VAL A 75 -7.41 -13.48 -15.06
C VAL A 75 -6.92 -12.03 -15.08
N ALA A 76 -6.67 -11.47 -16.27
CA ALA A 76 -6.25 -10.08 -16.41
C ALA A 76 -7.31 -9.09 -15.90
N LEU A 77 -8.59 -9.37 -16.15
CA LEU A 77 -9.70 -8.55 -15.64
C LEU A 77 -9.79 -8.61 -14.11
N PHE A 78 -9.61 -9.78 -13.49
CA PHE A 78 -9.54 -9.89 -12.04
C PHE A 78 -8.34 -9.15 -11.45
N ILE A 79 -7.16 -9.23 -12.08
CA ILE A 79 -5.98 -8.47 -11.67
C ILE A 79 -6.29 -6.97 -11.65
N LEU A 80 -6.89 -6.44 -12.72
CA LEU A 80 -7.29 -5.04 -12.81
C LEU A 80 -8.34 -4.67 -11.75
N LEU A 81 -9.35 -5.50 -11.55
CA LEU A 81 -10.40 -5.26 -10.56
C LEU A 81 -9.83 -5.16 -9.15
N PHE A 82 -8.99 -6.11 -8.76
CA PHE A 82 -8.38 -6.08 -7.42
C PHE A 82 -7.42 -4.92 -7.25
N ASN A 83 -6.64 -4.57 -8.27
CA ASN A 83 -5.80 -3.37 -8.25
C ASN A 83 -6.64 -2.09 -8.07
N LEU A 84 -7.76 -1.99 -8.79
CA LEU A 84 -8.70 -0.87 -8.67
C LEU A 84 -9.30 -0.78 -7.25
N ILE A 85 -9.72 -1.90 -6.67
CA ILE A 85 -10.22 -1.94 -5.28
C ILE A 85 -9.15 -1.42 -4.32
N GLY A 86 -7.89 -1.85 -4.48
CA GLY A 86 -6.78 -1.35 -3.67
C GLY A 86 -6.62 0.18 -3.76
N LYS A 87 -6.68 0.75 -4.96
CA LYS A 87 -6.63 2.20 -5.18
C LYS A 87 -7.81 2.95 -4.55
N VAL A 88 -9.01 2.39 -4.65
CA VAL A 88 -10.19 2.96 -3.98
C VAL A 88 -9.98 3.01 -2.47
N LEU A 89 -9.41 1.99 -1.85
CA LEU A 89 -9.09 2.00 -0.42
C LEU A 89 -8.12 3.12 -0.04
N VAL A 90 -7.10 3.38 -0.88
CA VAL A 90 -6.18 4.53 -0.68
C VAL A 90 -6.95 5.85 -0.69
N ILE A 91 -7.79 6.07 -1.71
CA ILE A 91 -8.57 7.31 -1.85
C ILE A 91 -9.51 7.49 -0.66
N LEU A 92 -10.24 6.45 -0.25
CA LEU A 92 -11.15 6.49 0.89
C LEU A 92 -10.40 6.80 2.21
N ARG A 93 -9.20 6.25 2.39
CA ARG A 93 -8.34 6.57 3.54
C ARG A 93 -7.95 8.04 3.54
N ILE A 94 -7.46 8.55 2.41
CA ILE A 94 -7.06 9.95 2.26
C ILE A 94 -8.24 10.89 2.50
N GLN A 95 -9.40 10.59 1.93
CA GLN A 95 -10.62 11.37 2.11
C GLN A 95 -11.05 11.41 3.59
N ASN A 96 -10.98 10.29 4.28
CA ASN A 96 -11.30 10.23 5.70
C ASN A 96 -10.30 11.05 6.54
N ASN A 97 -9.02 10.88 6.31
CA ASN A 97 -7.97 11.64 6.99
C ASN A 97 -8.08 13.14 6.72
N PHE A 98 -8.43 13.53 5.50
CA PHE A 98 -8.59 14.94 5.12
C PHE A 98 -9.67 15.65 5.94
N LYS A 99 -10.76 14.96 6.31
CA LYS A 99 -11.79 15.52 7.18
C LYS A 99 -11.23 15.96 8.54
N LEU A 100 -10.26 15.23 9.08
CA LEU A 100 -9.59 15.58 10.33
C LEU A 100 -8.60 16.73 10.11
N VAL A 101 -7.81 16.68 9.05
CA VAL A 101 -6.79 17.69 8.73
C VAL A 101 -7.44 19.04 8.42
N SER A 102 -8.58 19.07 7.75
CA SER A 102 -9.32 20.28 7.41
C SER A 102 -10.13 20.88 8.58
N SER A 103 -10.22 20.18 9.73
CA SER A 103 -10.93 20.71 10.90
C SER A 103 -10.22 21.93 11.48
N GLU A 104 -10.96 22.86 12.10
CA GLU A 104 -10.39 24.07 12.74
C GLU A 104 -9.71 23.82 14.10
N LYS A 105 -9.80 22.60 14.61
CA LYS A 105 -9.20 22.25 15.93
C LYS A 105 -7.68 22.26 15.85
N LEU A 106 -7.04 22.57 16.98
CA LEU A 106 -5.59 22.43 17.15
C LEU A 106 -5.18 20.97 16.87
N LYS A 107 -4.12 20.82 16.10
CA LYS A 107 -3.58 19.53 15.69
C LYS A 107 -2.18 19.38 16.20
N HIS A 108 -1.87 18.18 16.69
CA HIS A 108 -0.53 17.80 17.08
C HIS A 108 -0.01 16.75 16.08
N ALA A 109 1.19 17.01 15.55
CA ALA A 109 1.90 16.06 14.71
C ALA A 109 3.02 15.42 15.53
N ALA A 110 3.20 14.12 15.42
CA ALA A 110 4.37 13.46 15.98
C ALA A 110 5.58 13.76 15.10
N VAL A 111 6.57 14.43 15.67
CA VAL A 111 7.78 14.86 14.98
C VAL A 111 8.99 14.21 15.63
N PHE A 112 9.95 13.77 14.82
CA PHE A 112 11.19 13.20 15.35
C PHE A 112 12.16 14.29 15.82
N LEU A 113 12.73 14.10 16.99
CA LEU A 113 13.73 15.00 17.55
C LEU A 113 15.03 14.90 16.73
N LYS A 114 15.43 16.02 16.11
CA LYS A 114 16.62 16.11 15.27
C LYS A 114 17.88 16.57 16.01
N ASP A 115 17.72 17.18 17.20
CA ASP A 115 18.84 17.67 17.99
C ASP A 115 19.57 16.52 18.68
N ARG A 116 20.78 16.24 18.20
CA ARG A 116 21.64 15.18 18.72
C ARG A 116 22.10 15.43 20.18
N ASN A 117 22.21 16.70 20.59
CA ASN A 117 22.66 17.03 21.95
C ASN A 117 21.54 16.71 22.93
N LEU A 118 20.32 17.13 22.60
CA LEU A 118 19.13 16.87 23.40
C LEU A 118 18.82 15.36 23.45
N LEU A 119 18.98 14.64 22.31
CA LEU A 119 18.86 13.19 22.26
C LEU A 119 19.82 12.51 23.24
N ARG A 120 21.09 12.92 23.28
CA ARG A 120 22.09 12.38 24.21
C ARG A 120 21.78 12.70 25.66
N GLU A 121 21.23 13.86 25.92
CA GLU A 121 20.87 14.26 27.28
C GLU A 121 19.69 13.46 27.83
N ILE A 122 18.64 13.29 27.02
CA ILE A 122 17.45 12.50 27.38
C ILE A 122 17.78 11.00 27.47
N SER A 123 18.68 10.50 26.61
CA SER A 123 19.08 9.09 26.59
C SER A 123 20.16 8.72 27.62
N ARG A 124 20.61 9.67 28.46
CA ARG A 124 21.56 9.37 29.55
C ARG A 124 21.03 8.29 30.49
N GLY A 125 21.73 7.16 30.51
CA GLY A 125 21.36 6.01 31.34
C GLY A 125 20.61 4.89 30.63
N LEU A 126 20.31 5.05 29.37
CA LEU A 126 19.78 3.98 28.55
C LEU A 126 20.93 3.26 27.83
N SER A 127 20.82 1.95 27.65
CA SER A 127 21.93 1.07 27.22
C SER A 127 22.08 0.91 25.70
N MET A 128 21.33 1.63 24.88
CA MET A 128 21.36 1.51 23.41
C MET A 128 22.22 2.57 22.74
N GLU A 129 22.79 2.26 21.59
CA GLU A 129 23.71 3.16 20.88
C GLU A 129 23.02 4.25 20.06
N GLU A 130 21.79 4.03 19.57
CA GLU A 130 21.01 5.02 18.83
C GLU A 130 19.54 5.07 19.29
N TYR A 131 19.10 6.25 19.73
CA TYR A 131 17.71 6.51 20.08
C TYR A 131 17.06 7.45 19.08
N THR A 132 15.83 7.12 18.71
CA THR A 132 14.96 8.02 17.98
C THR A 132 13.79 8.38 18.89
N ILE A 133 13.64 9.65 19.23
CA ILE A 133 12.57 10.16 20.09
C ILE A 133 11.60 10.94 19.21
N ALA A 134 10.31 10.64 19.32
CA ALA A 134 9.25 11.43 18.72
C ALA A 134 8.47 12.16 19.81
N TYR A 135 8.09 13.39 19.55
CA TYR A 135 7.30 14.22 20.45
C TYR A 135 6.13 14.89 19.70
N PRO A 136 5.04 15.23 20.39
CA PRO A 136 3.94 15.94 19.79
C PRO A 136 4.28 17.43 19.59
N GLU A 137 4.22 17.90 18.34
CA GLU A 137 4.39 19.31 18.00
C GLU A 137 3.07 19.87 17.48
N THR A 138 2.72 21.09 17.93
CA THR A 138 1.50 21.76 17.47
C THR A 138 1.66 22.21 16.03
N SER A 139 0.76 21.75 15.14
CA SER A 139 0.77 22.13 13.75
C SER A 139 -0.63 22.56 13.32
N PRO A 140 -0.80 23.76 12.75
CA PRO A 140 -2.10 24.23 12.24
C PRO A 140 -2.56 23.45 11.01
N PHE A 141 -1.61 23.02 10.16
CA PHE A 141 -1.85 22.23 8.96
C PHE A 141 -0.64 21.36 8.63
N LEU A 142 -0.89 20.14 8.18
CA LEU A 142 0.18 19.24 7.71
C LEU A 142 0.57 19.62 6.28
N SER A 143 1.63 20.40 6.12
CA SER A 143 2.11 20.90 4.82
C SER A 143 2.36 19.77 3.80
N ASN A 144 2.84 18.62 4.26
CA ASN A 144 3.17 17.48 3.42
C ASN A 144 2.12 16.35 3.52
N PHE A 145 0.86 16.71 3.84
CA PHE A 145 -0.19 15.70 4.05
C PHE A 145 -0.40 14.80 2.84
N LEU A 146 -0.47 15.37 1.63
CA LEU A 146 -0.69 14.59 0.42
C LEU A 146 0.52 13.71 0.08
N ASP A 147 1.72 14.25 0.16
CA ASP A 147 2.96 13.51 -0.11
C ASP A 147 3.10 12.32 0.86
N ASN A 148 2.84 12.55 2.14
CA ASN A 148 2.86 11.48 3.15
C ASN A 148 1.73 10.46 2.93
N SER A 149 0.56 10.91 2.47
CA SER A 149 -0.59 10.04 2.21
C SER A 149 -0.37 9.10 1.03
N TYR A 150 0.37 9.55 0.03
CA TYR A 150 0.78 8.78 -1.14
C TYR A 150 2.19 8.19 -1.02
N SER A 151 2.77 8.17 0.19
CA SER A 151 4.06 7.52 0.40
C SER A 151 4.04 6.06 -0.05
N GLU A 152 5.15 5.63 -0.66
CA GLU A 152 5.31 4.27 -1.18
C GLU A 152 5.01 3.22 -0.12
N ASP A 153 4.19 2.25 -0.48
CA ASP A 153 3.85 1.11 0.36
C ASP A 153 4.72 -0.12 0.02
N HIS A 154 4.60 -1.18 0.83
CA HIS A 154 5.31 -2.43 0.58
C HIS A 154 4.98 -3.05 -0.78
N ALA A 155 3.76 -2.90 -1.26
CA ALA A 155 3.37 -3.42 -2.56
C ALA A 155 4.09 -2.70 -3.70
N GLU A 156 4.27 -1.38 -3.60
CA GLU A 156 5.05 -0.60 -4.57
C GLU A 156 6.53 -0.97 -4.53
N HIS A 157 7.11 -1.07 -3.33
CA HIS A 157 8.51 -1.46 -3.18
C HIS A 157 8.78 -2.84 -3.78
N MET A 158 7.93 -3.83 -3.50
CA MET A 158 8.03 -5.17 -4.08
C MET A 158 7.82 -5.17 -5.59
N SER A 159 6.85 -4.41 -6.09
CA SER A 159 6.58 -4.30 -7.53
C SER A 159 7.75 -3.70 -8.30
N ARG A 160 8.50 -2.78 -7.70
CA ARG A 160 9.71 -2.18 -8.29
C ARG A 160 10.78 -3.22 -8.61
N ILE A 161 10.91 -4.25 -7.79
CA ILE A 161 11.87 -5.34 -7.98
C ILE A 161 11.25 -6.45 -8.84
N LEU A 162 10.03 -6.84 -8.53
CA LEU A 162 9.39 -8.00 -9.15
C LEU A 162 9.01 -7.75 -10.63
N ALA A 163 8.51 -6.57 -10.95
CA ALA A 163 8.02 -6.31 -12.31
C ALA A 163 9.11 -6.39 -13.38
N PRO A 164 10.31 -5.80 -13.25
CA PRO A 164 11.35 -5.97 -14.25
C PRO A 164 11.87 -7.41 -14.34
N VAL A 165 11.95 -8.14 -13.22
CA VAL A 165 12.38 -9.55 -13.21
C VAL A 165 11.35 -10.41 -13.96
N CYS A 166 10.06 -10.25 -13.69
CA CYS A 166 9.00 -10.97 -14.35
C CYS A 166 8.91 -10.61 -15.84
N LEU A 167 9.12 -9.34 -16.19
CA LEU A 167 9.16 -8.91 -17.58
C LEU A 167 10.29 -9.58 -18.35
N LEU A 168 11.51 -9.58 -17.79
CA LEU A 168 12.65 -10.26 -18.40
C LEU A 168 12.42 -11.77 -18.55
N ALA A 169 11.92 -12.41 -17.50
CA ALA A 169 11.57 -13.83 -17.55
C ALA A 169 10.50 -14.11 -18.61
N GLY A 170 9.48 -13.26 -18.68
CA GLY A 170 8.43 -13.35 -19.71
C GLY A 170 8.96 -13.24 -21.13
N ILE A 171 9.86 -12.28 -21.37
CA ILE A 171 10.49 -12.12 -22.68
C ILE A 171 11.35 -13.34 -23.04
N ILE A 172 12.22 -13.78 -22.11
CA ILE A 172 13.11 -14.93 -22.35
C ILE A 172 12.30 -16.19 -22.66
N LEU A 173 11.30 -16.52 -21.84
CA LEU A 173 10.49 -17.72 -22.04
C LEU A 173 9.60 -17.64 -23.28
N SER A 174 9.12 -16.45 -23.63
CA SER A 174 8.37 -16.20 -24.87
C SER A 174 9.26 -16.42 -26.12
N VAL A 175 10.51 -15.93 -26.09
CA VAL A 175 11.49 -16.15 -27.16
C VAL A 175 11.85 -17.62 -27.27
N LEU A 176 12.08 -18.31 -26.16
CA LEU A 176 12.31 -19.74 -26.13
C LEU A 176 11.13 -20.52 -26.75
N SER A 177 9.91 -20.20 -26.36
CA SER A 177 8.70 -20.82 -26.93
C SER A 177 8.65 -20.62 -28.44
N TYR A 178 8.95 -19.41 -28.92
CA TYR A 178 9.02 -19.14 -30.37
C TYR A 178 10.12 -19.97 -31.08
N LEU A 179 11.30 -20.12 -30.47
CA LEU A 179 12.41 -20.87 -31.07
C LEU A 179 12.09 -22.37 -31.21
N PHE A 180 11.37 -22.94 -30.22
CA PHE A 180 11.00 -24.35 -30.24
C PHE A 180 9.82 -24.64 -31.19
N ASN A 181 8.76 -23.86 -31.09
CA ASN A 181 7.49 -24.11 -31.76
C ASN A 181 7.33 -23.33 -33.09
N LYS A 182 8.18 -22.31 -33.28
CA LYS A 182 8.16 -21.39 -34.47
C LYS A 182 6.79 -20.74 -34.70
N ASP A 183 5.97 -20.63 -33.66
CA ASP A 183 4.66 -20.01 -33.71
C ASP A 183 4.58 -18.78 -32.82
N VAL A 184 4.15 -17.67 -33.43
CA VAL A 184 3.98 -16.37 -32.72
C VAL A 184 2.83 -16.43 -31.72
N ALA A 185 1.75 -17.18 -31.99
CA ALA A 185 0.60 -17.28 -31.09
C ALA A 185 0.98 -17.98 -29.77
N GLU A 186 1.81 -19.02 -29.82
CA GLU A 186 2.34 -19.69 -28.63
C GLU A 186 3.27 -18.79 -27.84
N ALA A 187 4.15 -18.05 -28.51
CA ALA A 187 5.04 -17.10 -27.85
C ALA A 187 4.27 -16.00 -27.10
N VAL A 188 3.25 -15.42 -27.74
CA VAL A 188 2.38 -14.40 -27.11
C VAL A 188 1.60 -15.00 -25.95
N SER A 189 1.10 -16.24 -26.11
CA SER A 189 0.38 -16.93 -25.04
C SER A 189 1.27 -17.21 -23.83
N THR A 190 2.51 -17.64 -24.06
CA THR A 190 3.51 -17.86 -23.01
C THR A 190 3.84 -16.56 -22.27
N PHE A 191 4.08 -15.47 -23.00
CA PHE A 191 4.28 -14.15 -22.39
C PHE A 191 3.10 -13.73 -21.52
N THR A 192 1.90 -13.85 -22.07
CA THR A 192 0.66 -13.47 -21.36
C THR A 192 0.44 -14.30 -20.11
N ALA A 193 0.67 -15.61 -20.18
CA ALA A 193 0.57 -16.53 -19.05
C ALA A 193 1.51 -16.09 -17.91
N ILE A 194 2.77 -15.79 -18.25
CA ILE A 194 3.76 -15.37 -17.27
C ILE A 194 3.36 -14.04 -16.63
N MET A 195 2.93 -13.05 -17.40
CA MET A 195 2.47 -11.77 -16.88
C MET A 195 1.25 -11.92 -15.97
N CYS A 196 0.28 -12.74 -16.35
CA CYS A 196 -0.91 -13.00 -15.54
C CYS A 196 -0.62 -13.74 -14.23
N VAL A 197 0.29 -14.72 -14.25
CA VAL A 197 0.67 -15.50 -13.06
C VAL A 197 1.56 -14.68 -12.12
N SER A 198 2.45 -13.87 -12.68
CA SER A 198 3.38 -13.03 -11.90
C SER A 198 2.71 -11.81 -11.27
N ALA A 199 1.57 -11.36 -11.80
CA ALA A 199 0.89 -10.19 -11.28
C ALA A 199 0.28 -10.47 -9.89
N PRO A 200 0.72 -9.75 -8.84
CA PRO A 200 0.23 -9.98 -7.46
C PRO A 200 -1.16 -9.37 -7.31
N MET A 201 -2.21 -10.13 -7.61
CA MET A 201 -3.61 -9.67 -7.68
C MET A 201 -4.08 -8.89 -6.47
N THR A 202 -3.68 -9.29 -5.26
CA THR A 202 -4.22 -8.74 -4.00
C THR A 202 -3.23 -7.86 -3.24
N SER A 203 -2.03 -7.60 -3.78
CA SER A 203 -0.97 -6.89 -3.05
C SER A 203 -1.38 -5.49 -2.62
N THR A 204 -2.01 -4.71 -3.51
CA THR A 204 -2.50 -3.36 -3.23
C THR A 204 -3.61 -3.35 -2.18
N ILE A 205 -4.48 -4.36 -2.18
CA ILE A 205 -5.52 -4.53 -1.15
C ILE A 205 -4.87 -4.90 0.19
N ALA A 206 -3.94 -5.87 0.18
CA ALA A 206 -3.27 -6.33 1.39
C ALA A 206 -2.48 -5.21 2.08
N ALA A 207 -1.84 -4.33 1.31
CA ALA A 207 -1.11 -3.19 1.85
C ALA A 207 -2.06 -2.09 2.38
N ASN A 208 -3.16 -1.81 1.69
CA ASN A 208 -3.98 -0.62 1.98
C ASN A 208 -5.21 -0.89 2.84
N LEU A 209 -5.75 -2.10 2.88
CA LEU A 209 -6.91 -2.43 3.71
C LEU A 209 -6.65 -2.27 5.23
N PRO A 210 -5.51 -2.72 5.78
CA PRO A 210 -5.19 -2.48 7.19
C PRO A 210 -5.10 -1.00 7.53
N LEU A 211 -4.42 -0.21 6.67
CA LEU A 211 -4.29 1.24 6.84
C LEU A 211 -5.64 1.96 6.80
N TYR A 212 -6.51 1.59 5.86
CA TYR A 212 -7.87 2.12 5.79
C TYR A 212 -8.67 1.81 7.05
N ARG A 213 -8.63 0.54 7.52
CA ARG A 213 -9.34 0.12 8.74
C ARG A 213 -8.80 0.83 9.98
N MET A 214 -7.48 1.01 10.08
CA MET A 214 -6.85 1.73 11.17
C MET A 214 -7.28 3.20 11.16
N SER A 215 -7.22 3.86 10.01
CA SER A 215 -7.69 5.23 9.85
C SER A 215 -9.16 5.39 10.25
N ALA A 216 -10.04 4.49 9.81
CA ALA A 216 -11.46 4.51 10.15
C ALA A 216 -11.71 4.37 11.68
N LYS A 217 -10.85 3.66 12.41
CA LYS A 217 -10.94 3.52 13.87
C LYS A 217 -10.36 4.73 14.62
N LEU A 218 -9.30 5.34 14.10
CA LEU A 218 -8.60 6.43 14.78
C LEU A 218 -9.30 7.78 14.61
N ILE A 219 -9.95 8.02 13.46
CA ILE A 219 -10.61 9.29 13.18
C ILE A 219 -11.68 9.68 14.21
N PRO A 220 -12.58 8.78 14.67
CA PRO A 220 -13.52 9.12 15.73
C PRO A 220 -12.85 9.51 17.05
N ALA A 221 -11.65 8.99 17.33
CA ALA A 221 -10.84 9.35 18.48
C ALA A 221 -10.02 10.65 18.24
N GLY A 222 -10.15 11.30 17.10
CA GLY A 222 -9.41 12.51 16.77
C GLY A 222 -7.96 12.28 16.35
N ALA A 223 -7.59 11.06 16.02
CA ALA A 223 -6.25 10.70 15.57
C ALA A 223 -6.25 10.19 14.11
N MET A 224 -5.11 10.29 13.44
CA MET A 224 -4.94 9.75 12.09
C MET A 224 -3.51 9.28 11.85
N VAL A 225 -3.37 8.41 10.84
CA VAL A 225 -2.08 8.03 10.27
C VAL A 225 -2.08 8.46 8.81
N SER A 226 -1.13 9.33 8.44
CA SER A 226 -1.10 9.95 7.12
C SER A 226 -0.85 8.94 6.01
N GLY A 227 0.11 8.02 6.18
CA GLY A 227 0.46 7.06 5.15
C GLY A 227 1.31 5.92 5.68
N TYR A 228 1.84 5.12 4.77
CA TYR A 228 2.67 3.96 5.11
C TYR A 228 3.98 4.37 5.78
N SER A 229 4.59 5.48 5.36
CA SER A 229 5.81 6.00 5.96
C SER A 229 5.67 6.29 7.46
N ALA A 230 4.50 6.78 7.89
CA ALA A 230 4.22 6.99 9.31
C ALA A 230 4.13 5.65 10.08
N VAL A 231 3.50 4.63 9.48
CA VAL A 231 3.44 3.29 10.10
C VAL A 231 4.82 2.68 10.23
N ASP A 232 5.64 2.75 9.19
CA ASP A 232 7.00 2.21 9.22
C ASP A 232 7.85 2.92 10.28
N ALA A 233 7.76 4.26 10.35
CA ALA A 233 8.48 5.06 11.32
C ALA A 233 8.12 4.69 12.78
N PHE A 234 6.85 4.40 13.06
CA PHE A 234 6.38 4.09 14.42
C PHE A 234 6.28 2.59 14.72
N SER A 235 6.47 1.71 13.73
CA SER A 235 6.40 0.26 13.92
C SER A 235 7.46 -0.29 14.87
N ARG A 236 8.55 0.44 15.05
CA ARG A 236 9.69 0.08 15.90
C ARG A 236 9.67 0.78 17.25
N THR A 237 8.54 1.37 17.64
CA THR A 237 8.41 2.03 18.95
C THR A 237 8.43 0.99 20.07
N GLU A 238 9.44 1.07 20.94
CA GLU A 238 9.63 0.12 22.07
C GLU A 238 9.07 0.66 23.36
N ALA A 239 9.02 1.99 23.53
CA ALA A 239 8.53 2.63 24.76
C ALA A 239 7.69 3.86 24.43
N VAL A 240 6.68 4.10 25.27
CA VAL A 240 5.83 5.29 25.23
C VAL A 240 5.87 5.93 26.60
N VAL A 241 6.26 7.20 26.66
CA VAL A 241 6.26 8.00 27.91
C VAL A 241 5.01 8.86 27.89
N LEU A 242 4.18 8.71 28.93
CA LEU A 242 2.93 9.44 29.09
C LEU A 242 2.94 10.20 30.39
N ASP A 243 2.45 11.45 30.40
CA ASP A 243 2.14 12.16 31.65
C ASP A 243 0.82 11.60 32.21
N ALA A 244 0.75 11.48 33.53
CA ALA A 244 -0.46 11.06 34.22
C ALA A 244 -1.66 12.00 33.94
N LYS A 245 -1.38 13.28 33.67
CA LYS A 245 -2.39 14.27 33.27
C LYS A 245 -3.03 13.99 31.92
N ASP A 246 -2.31 13.31 31.00
CA ASP A 246 -2.81 12.94 29.69
C ASP A 246 -3.70 11.71 29.74
N LEU A 247 -3.51 10.86 30.76
CA LEU A 247 -4.28 9.64 30.96
C LEU A 247 -5.54 9.85 31.80
N PHE A 248 -5.45 10.70 32.81
CA PHE A 248 -6.52 10.93 33.78
C PHE A 248 -6.98 12.38 33.74
N ARG A 249 -8.26 12.62 33.49
CA ARG A 249 -8.82 13.96 33.63
C ARG A 249 -8.80 14.34 35.15
N PRO A 250 -8.58 15.61 35.50
CA PRO A 250 -8.68 16.05 36.89
C PRO A 250 -10.00 15.66 37.55
N SER A 251 -11.09 15.58 36.75
CA SER A 251 -12.41 15.16 37.23
C SER A 251 -12.55 13.67 37.54
N ASP A 252 -11.63 12.84 36.99
CA ASP A 252 -11.69 11.38 37.16
C ASP A 252 -10.87 10.91 38.35
N ILE A 253 -10.11 11.85 38.97
CA ILE A 253 -9.31 11.60 40.20
C ILE A 253 -10.21 11.84 41.39
N ILE A 254 -10.63 10.78 42.06
CA ILE A 254 -11.40 10.84 43.30
C ILE A 254 -10.45 10.56 44.44
N LEU A 255 -10.27 11.54 45.33
CA LEU A 255 -9.48 11.36 46.56
C LEU A 255 -10.31 10.56 47.57
N HIS A 256 -10.00 9.28 47.77
CA HIS A 256 -10.70 8.40 48.71
C HIS A 256 -10.27 8.62 50.18
N GLY A 257 -9.15 9.25 50.40
CA GLY A 257 -8.67 9.58 51.74
C GLY A 257 -7.17 9.90 51.76
N ILE A 258 -6.76 10.62 52.76
CA ILE A 258 -5.37 10.95 53.03
C ILE A 258 -4.93 10.16 54.28
N LYS A 259 -3.89 9.34 54.12
CA LYS A 259 -3.28 8.63 55.27
C LYS A 259 -1.87 9.17 55.50
N PRO A 260 -1.67 10.07 56.46
CA PRO A 260 -0.34 10.56 56.77
C PRO A 260 0.51 9.43 57.38
N PHE A 261 1.76 9.37 56.96
CA PHE A 261 2.73 8.38 57.45
C PHE A 261 3.34 8.80 58.79
N ASP A 262 3.18 10.06 59.14
CA ASP A 262 3.64 10.63 60.41
C ASP A 262 2.44 11.15 61.23
N LYS A 263 2.67 11.48 62.48
CA LYS A 263 1.67 12.06 63.42
C LYS A 263 1.33 13.53 63.11
N SER A 264 1.69 14.02 61.94
CA SER A 264 1.36 15.37 61.48
C SER A 264 -0.15 15.56 61.40
N PRO A 265 -0.72 16.68 61.81
CA PRO A 265 -2.12 16.97 61.64
C PRO A 265 -2.45 17.03 60.10
N ILE A 266 -3.56 16.43 59.72
CA ILE A 266 -3.97 16.32 58.30
C ILE A 266 -4.06 17.69 57.62
N ASP A 267 -4.44 18.72 58.38
CA ASP A 267 -4.59 20.09 57.87
C ASP A 267 -3.25 20.71 57.42
N SER A 268 -2.12 20.33 58.04
CA SER A 268 -0.81 20.81 57.58
C SER A 268 -0.30 20.10 56.34
N VAL A 269 -0.74 18.87 56.08
CA VAL A 269 -0.36 18.09 54.87
C VAL A 269 -1.17 18.51 53.64
N ILE A 270 -2.34 19.13 53.86
CA ILE A 270 -3.20 19.62 52.75
C ILE A 270 -2.80 21.02 52.32
N LEU A 271 -2.12 21.79 53.17
CA LEU A 271 -1.74 23.18 52.90
C LEU A 271 -0.37 23.33 52.23
N ASP A 272 0.48 22.29 52.24
CA ASP A 272 1.74 22.22 51.50
C ASP A 272 1.51 21.57 50.11
#